data_9bd875f85270dc13a5cf4aabfc558906
#
_entry.id   9bd875f85270dc13a5cf4aabfc558906
#
_cell.length_a   1.000
_cell.length_b   1.000
_cell.length_c   1.000
_cell.angle_alpha   90.00
_cell.angle_beta   90.00
_cell.angle_gamma   90.00
#
_symmetry.space_group_name_H-M   'P 1'
#
loop_
_entity.id
_entity.type
_entity.pdbx_description
1 polymer ?
#
loop_
_entity_poly.entity_id
_entity_poly.type
_entity_poly.pdbx_seq_one_letter_code
_entity_poly.pdbx_strand_id
1 'polypeptide(L)'
;MNNYSNLDLQKLRLYNNGLIDKFESADMCVESLIGIQCQYQNYALISIYNRTNYKCNIFSNNNLIKSWGQRTTLHIYHKNDYNLISDLYRQSDNWVYKYAKHLKIDYSKYLNSITDFFYENNKKTIEKLEIQNIIPKYKSKEIMAWSGLLILATYHKVLYGILNEEDKKIYKQNDIVDSKKINSDLIYRYFKYYGPATRQ
;
A
#
# COMPACT_ATOMS: atom_id res chain seq x y z
N MET A 1 -8.71 2.04 39.24
CA MET A 1 -8.34 1.59 37.89
C MET A 1 -9.14 0.34 37.60
N ASN A 2 -9.94 0.35 36.53
CA ASN A 2 -10.66 -0.87 36.14
C ASN A 2 -9.64 -1.89 35.58
N ASN A 3 -9.50 -3.01 36.27
CA ASN A 3 -8.65 -4.11 35.81
C ASN A 3 -9.41 -4.89 34.74
N TYR A 4 -9.06 -4.68 33.50
CA TYR A 4 -9.57 -5.49 32.38
C TYR A 4 -8.86 -6.85 32.37
N SER A 5 -9.61 -7.92 32.20
CA SER A 5 -9.03 -9.24 31.98
C SER A 5 -8.41 -9.34 30.56
N ASN A 6 -7.52 -10.29 30.35
CA ASN A 6 -6.98 -10.56 29.00
C ASN A 6 -8.07 -10.87 27.98
N LEU A 7 -9.15 -11.51 28.42
CA LEU A 7 -10.31 -11.82 27.55
C LEU A 7 -11.04 -10.53 27.14
N ASP A 8 -11.21 -9.56 28.05
CA ASP A 8 -11.85 -8.27 27.73
C ASP A 8 -11.01 -7.48 26.74
N LEU A 9 -9.68 -7.49 26.89
CA LEU A 9 -8.76 -6.85 25.95
C LEU A 9 -8.82 -7.49 24.57
N GLN A 10 -8.91 -8.81 24.47
CA GLN A 10 -9.07 -9.52 23.22
C GLN A 10 -10.41 -9.18 22.54
N LYS A 11 -11.51 -9.21 23.28
CA LYS A 11 -12.83 -8.82 22.76
C LYS A 11 -12.84 -7.39 22.25
N LEU A 12 -12.25 -6.45 22.98
CA LEU A 12 -12.17 -5.05 22.58
C LEU A 12 -11.36 -4.89 21.27
N ARG A 13 -10.26 -5.63 21.11
CA ARG A 13 -9.49 -5.63 19.87
C ARG A 13 -10.29 -6.18 18.69
N LEU A 14 -11.03 -7.27 18.86
CA LEU A 14 -11.88 -7.83 17.82
C LEU A 14 -13.00 -6.85 17.42
N TYR A 15 -13.59 -6.17 18.40
CA TYR A 15 -14.58 -5.13 18.19
C TYR A 15 -14.00 -3.97 17.38
N ASN A 16 -12.92 -3.38 17.86
CA ASN A 16 -12.27 -2.23 17.23
C ASN A 16 -11.75 -2.54 15.81
N ASN A 17 -11.36 -3.77 15.55
CA ASN A 17 -10.87 -4.22 14.23
C ASN A 17 -12.00 -4.53 13.22
N GLY A 18 -13.26 -4.33 13.58
CA GLY A 18 -14.38 -4.61 12.70
C GLY A 18 -14.70 -6.09 12.51
N LEU A 19 -14.20 -6.97 13.38
CA LEU A 19 -14.52 -8.41 13.31
C LEU A 19 -15.83 -8.75 14.02
N ILE A 20 -16.23 -7.97 15.00
CA ILE A 20 -17.51 -8.07 15.71
C ILE A 20 -18.46 -6.98 15.21
N ASP A 21 -18.11 -5.72 15.39
CA ASP A 21 -18.84 -4.57 14.86
C ASP A 21 -18.24 -4.19 13.51
N LYS A 22 -19.03 -4.39 12.45
CA LYS A 22 -18.57 -4.30 11.07
C LYS A 22 -18.44 -2.85 10.61
N PHE A 23 -17.47 -2.59 9.75
CA PHE A 23 -17.38 -1.33 9.03
C PHE A 23 -18.49 -1.24 7.98
N GLU A 24 -18.99 -0.03 7.75
CA GLU A 24 -20.07 0.23 6.80
C GLU A 24 -19.66 0.00 5.34
N SER A 25 -18.35 0.19 5.03
CA SER A 25 -17.83 0.08 3.67
C SER A 25 -16.40 -0.46 3.64
N ALA A 26 -15.95 -0.90 2.45
CA ALA A 26 -14.57 -1.27 2.21
C ALA A 26 -13.61 -0.08 2.38
N ASP A 27 -14.03 1.12 1.95
CA ASP A 27 -13.27 2.37 2.14
C ASP A 27 -13.01 2.61 3.62
N MET A 28 -14.07 2.60 4.42
CA MET A 28 -13.97 2.80 5.87
C MET A 28 -13.12 1.72 6.54
N CYS A 29 -13.26 0.45 6.14
CA CYS A 29 -12.45 -0.64 6.64
C CYS A 29 -10.96 -0.42 6.36
N VAL A 30 -10.61 -0.17 5.10
CA VAL A 30 -9.22 -0.02 4.66
C VAL A 30 -8.58 1.24 5.28
N GLU A 31 -9.30 2.35 5.31
CA GLU A 31 -8.82 3.60 5.88
C GLU A 31 -8.64 3.50 7.40
N SER A 32 -9.61 2.93 8.11
CA SER A 32 -9.54 2.74 9.57
C SER A 32 -8.38 1.87 9.99
N LEU A 33 -8.13 0.79 9.27
CA LEU A 33 -7.06 -0.16 9.57
C LEU A 33 -5.69 0.23 8.97
N ILE A 34 -5.57 1.42 8.40
CA ILE A 34 -4.32 1.93 7.83
C ILE A 34 -3.77 0.95 6.76
N GLY A 35 -4.66 0.43 5.95
CA GLY A 35 -4.38 -0.54 4.91
C GLY A 35 -4.55 -2.01 5.33
N ILE A 36 -4.76 -2.85 4.33
CA ILE A 36 -4.91 -4.30 4.48
C ILE A 36 -3.81 -4.99 3.68
N GLN A 37 -3.03 -5.85 4.32
CA GLN A 37 -1.97 -6.59 3.65
C GLN A 37 -2.51 -7.37 2.45
N CYS A 38 -1.88 -7.18 1.28
CA CYS A 38 -2.32 -7.68 -0.02
C CYS A 38 -1.20 -8.40 -0.78
N GLN A 39 -0.33 -9.10 -0.08
CA GLN A 39 0.69 -9.93 -0.72
C GLN A 39 0.02 -11.00 -1.60
N TYR A 40 -1.11 -11.50 -1.15
CA TYR A 40 -2.05 -12.34 -1.88
C TYR A 40 -3.40 -11.66 -1.89
N GLN A 41 -3.88 -11.26 -3.08
CA GLN A 41 -5.10 -10.46 -3.21
C GLN A 41 -6.33 -11.13 -2.58
N ASN A 42 -6.51 -12.44 -2.78
CA ASN A 42 -7.65 -13.16 -2.23
C ASN A 42 -7.73 -13.07 -0.70
N TYR A 43 -6.60 -13.13 0.01
CA TYR A 43 -6.60 -12.99 1.47
C TYR A 43 -6.96 -11.57 1.92
N ALA A 44 -6.54 -10.56 1.16
CA ALA A 44 -6.94 -9.19 1.43
C ALA A 44 -8.45 -9.00 1.24
N LEU A 45 -9.02 -9.56 0.17
CA LEU A 45 -10.47 -9.53 -0.09
C LEU A 45 -11.25 -10.22 1.03
N ILE A 46 -10.85 -11.43 1.44
CA ILE A 46 -11.46 -12.14 2.57
C ILE A 46 -11.37 -11.30 3.85
N SER A 47 -10.22 -10.65 4.08
CA SER A 47 -10.02 -9.78 5.25
C SER A 47 -11.00 -8.61 5.26
N ILE A 48 -11.25 -7.96 4.11
CA ILE A 48 -12.19 -6.86 3.98
C ILE A 48 -13.64 -7.37 4.14
N TYR A 49 -14.01 -8.44 3.43
CA TYR A 49 -15.37 -9.00 3.52
C TYR A 49 -15.74 -9.46 4.94
N ASN A 50 -14.79 -10.02 5.68
CA ASN A 50 -15.01 -10.40 7.06
C ASN A 50 -15.20 -9.21 8.00
N ARG A 51 -14.87 -8.00 7.57
CA ARG A 51 -14.96 -6.78 8.36
C ARG A 51 -16.04 -5.81 7.87
N THR A 52 -16.74 -6.16 6.81
CA THR A 52 -17.81 -5.36 6.24
C THR A 52 -19.08 -6.18 6.12
N ASN A 53 -20.25 -5.54 6.23
CA ASN A 53 -21.54 -6.22 6.07
C ASN A 53 -21.93 -6.42 4.60
N TYR A 54 -21.18 -5.84 3.67
CA TYR A 54 -21.53 -5.78 2.27
C TYR A 54 -20.51 -6.50 1.41
N LYS A 55 -21.01 -7.33 0.50
CA LYS A 55 -20.23 -7.79 -0.64
C LYS A 55 -20.14 -6.64 -1.65
N CYS A 56 -19.25 -5.68 -1.39
CA CYS A 56 -18.98 -4.61 -2.33
C CYS A 56 -18.04 -5.10 -3.43
N ASN A 57 -18.25 -4.63 -4.65
CA ASN A 57 -17.26 -4.86 -5.71
C ASN A 57 -16.05 -3.96 -5.46
N ILE A 58 -15.03 -4.53 -4.80
CA ILE A 58 -13.80 -3.81 -4.44
C ILE A 58 -13.01 -3.40 -5.69
N PHE A 59 -13.15 -4.13 -6.80
CA PHE A 59 -12.44 -3.85 -8.05
C PHE A 59 -12.94 -2.61 -8.79
N SER A 60 -14.21 -2.24 -8.59
CA SER A 60 -14.77 -0.99 -9.12
C SER A 60 -14.55 0.22 -8.20
N ASN A 61 -13.96 0.00 -7.01
CA ASN A 61 -13.74 1.07 -6.06
C ASN A 61 -12.45 1.85 -6.39
N ASN A 62 -12.63 3.00 -6.99
CA ASN A 62 -11.52 3.88 -7.40
C ASN A 62 -10.77 4.55 -6.22
N ASN A 63 -11.26 4.44 -4.99
CA ASN A 63 -10.58 4.97 -3.81
C ASN A 63 -9.56 3.98 -3.23
N LEU A 64 -9.66 2.70 -3.59
CA LEU A 64 -8.76 1.67 -3.11
C LEU A 64 -7.66 1.39 -4.12
N ILE A 65 -6.43 1.38 -3.66
CA ILE A 65 -5.23 1.18 -4.47
C ILE A 65 -4.31 0.13 -3.86
N LYS A 66 -3.44 -0.47 -4.68
CA LYS A 66 -2.31 -1.28 -4.20
C LYS A 66 -1.06 -0.42 -4.07
N SER A 67 -0.38 -0.52 -2.94
CA SER A 67 0.89 0.17 -2.72
C SER A 67 1.77 -0.61 -1.74
N TRP A 68 3.08 -0.45 -1.88
CA TRP A 68 4.01 -0.93 -0.85
C TRP A 68 4.01 0.03 0.33
N GLY A 69 4.11 -0.53 1.52
CA GLY A 69 4.10 0.24 2.75
C GLY A 69 4.70 -0.55 3.91
N GLN A 70 3.91 -0.85 4.92
CA GLN A 70 4.33 -1.53 6.15
C GLN A 70 5.19 -2.76 5.83
N ARG A 71 6.38 -2.85 6.46
CA ARG A 71 7.35 -3.93 6.28
C ARG A 71 7.77 -4.18 4.82
N THR A 72 7.62 -3.17 3.96
CA THR A 72 7.88 -3.28 2.51
C THR A 72 7.06 -4.40 1.84
N THR A 73 5.85 -4.65 2.35
CA THR A 73 4.89 -5.58 1.74
C THR A 73 3.77 -4.82 1.03
N LEU A 74 3.14 -5.49 0.07
CA LEU A 74 2.04 -4.91 -0.70
C LEU A 74 0.77 -4.87 0.16
N HIS A 75 0.06 -3.74 0.12
CA HIS A 75 -1.19 -3.51 0.85
C HIS A 75 -2.23 -2.88 -0.07
N ILE A 76 -3.51 -3.04 0.29
CA ILE A 76 -4.57 -2.19 -0.20
C ILE A 76 -4.65 -1.00 0.76
N TYR A 77 -4.51 0.21 0.22
CA TYR A 77 -4.67 1.47 0.94
C TYR A 77 -5.82 2.28 0.37
N HIS A 78 -6.38 3.17 1.18
CA HIS A 78 -7.22 4.24 0.67
C HIS A 78 -6.34 5.33 0.05
N LYS A 79 -6.76 5.91 -1.09
CA LYS A 79 -5.99 6.93 -1.81
C LYS A 79 -5.57 8.10 -0.92
N ASN A 80 -6.44 8.53 0.00
CA ASN A 80 -6.14 9.61 0.92
C ASN A 80 -4.91 9.36 1.82
N ASP A 81 -4.51 8.10 2.00
CA ASP A 81 -3.35 7.74 2.82
C ASP A 81 -2.08 7.55 1.98
N TYR A 82 -2.20 7.47 0.65
CA TYR A 82 -1.10 7.06 -0.23
C TYR A 82 0.14 7.94 -0.08
N ASN A 83 -0.04 9.25 -0.15
CA ASN A 83 1.09 10.17 -0.09
C ASN A 83 1.77 10.16 1.29
N LEU A 84 0.98 10.10 2.36
CA LEU A 84 1.50 10.00 3.73
C LEU A 84 2.24 8.70 3.98
N ILE A 85 1.70 7.57 3.52
CA ILE A 85 2.34 6.26 3.61
C ILE A 85 3.62 6.22 2.78
N SER A 86 3.60 6.76 1.55
CA SER A 86 4.78 6.82 0.68
C SER A 86 5.90 7.63 1.32
N ASP A 87 5.59 8.80 1.89
CA ASP A 87 6.58 9.65 2.57
C ASP A 87 7.15 8.97 3.83
N LEU A 88 6.30 8.28 4.60
CA LEU A 88 6.73 7.56 5.80
C LEU A 88 7.78 6.47 5.48
N TYR A 89 7.61 5.76 4.36
CA TYR A 89 8.51 4.67 3.96
C TYR A 89 9.65 5.11 3.02
N ARG A 90 9.63 6.34 2.52
CA ARG A 90 10.70 6.93 1.73
C ARG A 90 11.86 7.40 2.62
N GLN A 91 12.46 6.49 3.36
CA GLN A 91 13.56 6.75 4.27
C GLN A 91 14.82 6.03 3.78
N SER A 92 15.96 6.71 3.85
CA SER A 92 17.23 6.22 3.33
C SER A 92 17.76 4.95 4.00
N ASP A 93 17.30 4.65 5.21
CA ASP A 93 17.66 3.44 5.96
C ASP A 93 16.80 2.23 5.59
N ASN A 94 15.72 2.41 4.80
CA ASN A 94 14.93 1.32 4.28
C ASN A 94 15.81 0.41 3.41
N TRP A 95 15.64 -0.92 3.59
CA TRP A 95 16.46 -1.93 2.94
C TRP A 95 16.50 -1.81 1.40
N VAL A 96 15.41 -1.34 0.79
CA VAL A 96 15.32 -1.19 -0.67
C VAL A 96 16.34 -0.19 -1.20
N TYR A 97 16.58 0.91 -0.50
CA TYR A 97 17.61 1.90 -0.86
C TYR A 97 19.01 1.35 -0.64
N LYS A 98 19.21 0.64 0.49
CA LYS A 98 20.49 -0.02 0.79
C LYS A 98 20.84 -1.04 -0.29
N TYR A 99 19.85 -1.81 -0.74
CA TYR A 99 20.04 -2.81 -1.79
C TYR A 99 20.30 -2.18 -3.16
N ALA A 100 19.57 -1.14 -3.54
CA ALA A 100 19.83 -0.38 -4.76
C ALA A 100 21.26 0.20 -4.77
N LYS A 101 21.72 0.75 -3.63
CA LYS A 101 23.10 1.23 -3.47
C LYS A 101 24.12 0.09 -3.60
N HIS A 102 23.87 -1.06 -2.98
CA HIS A 102 24.74 -2.24 -3.09
C HIS A 102 24.89 -2.71 -4.55
N LEU A 103 23.81 -2.73 -5.31
CA LEU A 103 23.82 -3.08 -6.74
C LEU A 103 24.33 -1.96 -7.64
N LYS A 104 24.72 -0.80 -7.08
CA LYS A 104 25.15 0.40 -7.83
C LYS A 104 24.11 0.83 -8.88
N ILE A 105 22.82 0.79 -8.51
CA ILE A 105 21.71 1.15 -9.39
C ILE A 105 21.36 2.62 -9.16
N ASP A 106 21.42 3.42 -10.22
CA ASP A 106 20.84 4.75 -10.26
C ASP A 106 19.32 4.61 -10.51
N TYR A 107 18.58 4.39 -9.42
CA TYR A 107 17.12 4.23 -9.50
C TYR A 107 16.41 5.50 -9.96
N SER A 108 16.97 6.69 -9.72
CA SER A 108 16.39 7.96 -10.16
C SER A 108 16.26 8.01 -11.67
N LYS A 109 17.26 7.53 -12.40
CA LYS A 109 17.18 7.40 -13.85
C LYS A 109 16.02 6.54 -14.31
N TYR A 110 15.79 5.40 -13.64
CA TYR A 110 14.68 4.50 -14.01
C TYR A 110 13.33 5.04 -13.62
N LEU A 111 13.23 5.78 -12.51
CA LEU A 111 11.99 6.48 -12.15
C LEU A 111 11.62 7.54 -13.18
N ASN A 112 12.61 8.30 -13.66
CA ASN A 112 12.39 9.26 -14.73
C ASN A 112 11.94 8.55 -16.03
N SER A 113 12.59 7.46 -16.40
CA SER A 113 12.19 6.67 -17.60
C SER A 113 10.74 6.14 -17.50
N ILE A 114 10.27 5.76 -16.32
CA ILE A 114 8.86 5.39 -16.11
C ILE A 114 7.95 6.60 -16.30
N THR A 115 8.34 7.75 -15.77
CA THR A 115 7.58 8.99 -15.93
C THR A 115 7.51 9.40 -17.41
N ASP A 116 8.64 9.39 -18.11
CA ASP A 116 8.74 9.71 -19.53
C ASP A 116 7.88 8.77 -20.38
N PHE A 117 7.86 7.48 -20.05
CA PHE A 117 7.00 6.50 -20.73
C PHE A 117 5.52 6.87 -20.71
N PHE A 118 5.00 7.38 -19.60
CA PHE A 118 3.61 7.84 -19.51
C PHE A 118 3.34 9.03 -20.43
N TYR A 119 4.28 9.96 -20.51
CA TYR A 119 4.14 11.15 -21.35
C TYR A 119 4.24 10.80 -22.85
N GLU A 120 5.29 10.09 -23.24
CA GLU A 120 5.57 9.77 -24.65
C GLU A 120 4.50 8.89 -25.27
N ASN A 121 3.93 7.96 -24.49
CA ASN A 121 2.92 7.03 -25.00
C ASN A 121 1.48 7.50 -24.73
N ASN A 122 1.28 8.65 -24.11
CA ASN A 122 -0.03 9.15 -23.69
C ASN A 122 -0.85 8.09 -22.92
N LYS A 123 -0.17 7.27 -22.13
CA LYS A 123 -0.77 6.21 -21.31
C LYS A 123 -0.97 6.68 -19.88
N LYS A 124 -2.02 6.17 -19.21
CA LYS A 124 -2.23 6.37 -17.76
C LYS A 124 -1.89 5.13 -16.95
N THR A 125 -1.69 4.00 -17.61
CA THR A 125 -1.39 2.71 -16.95
C THR A 125 -0.22 2.03 -17.65
N ILE A 126 0.51 1.21 -16.88
CA ILE A 126 1.66 0.43 -17.34
C ILE A 126 1.63 -0.95 -16.69
N GLU A 127 1.92 -1.99 -17.45
CA GLU A 127 2.07 -3.34 -16.92
C GLU A 127 3.50 -3.60 -16.42
N LYS A 128 3.64 -4.56 -15.49
CA LYS A 128 4.96 -4.94 -14.97
C LYS A 128 5.94 -5.34 -16.10
N LEU A 129 5.47 -6.01 -17.13
CA LEU A 129 6.32 -6.41 -18.28
C LEU A 129 6.81 -5.21 -19.08
N GLU A 130 5.96 -4.19 -19.28
CA GLU A 130 6.36 -2.95 -19.97
C GLU A 130 7.45 -2.21 -19.15
N ILE A 131 7.31 -2.15 -17.82
CA ILE A 131 8.34 -1.57 -16.93
C ILE A 131 9.67 -2.32 -17.09
N GLN A 132 9.65 -3.64 -17.22
CA GLN A 132 10.85 -4.44 -17.45
C GLN A 132 11.55 -4.08 -18.77
N ASN A 133 10.82 -3.66 -19.79
CA ASN A 133 11.38 -3.26 -21.09
C ASN A 133 12.04 -1.87 -21.05
N ILE A 134 11.65 -1.01 -20.11
CA ILE A 134 12.30 0.30 -19.89
C ILE A 134 13.69 0.14 -19.28
N ILE A 135 13.93 -0.97 -18.57
CA ILE A 135 15.17 -1.24 -17.85
C ILE A 135 16.11 -2.07 -18.75
N PRO A 136 17.40 -1.75 -18.83
CA PRO A 136 18.37 -2.59 -19.55
C PRO A 136 18.33 -4.05 -19.08
N LYS A 137 18.33 -5.00 -20.01
CA LYS A 137 18.20 -6.44 -19.73
C LYS A 137 19.14 -6.97 -18.65
N TYR A 138 20.39 -6.49 -18.62
CA TYR A 138 21.40 -6.91 -17.65
C TYR A 138 21.12 -6.46 -16.21
N LYS A 139 20.26 -5.43 -16.01
CA LYS A 139 19.84 -4.93 -14.69
C LYS A 139 18.42 -5.39 -14.32
N SER A 140 17.59 -5.74 -15.30
CA SER A 140 16.17 -6.06 -15.06
C SER A 140 15.99 -7.26 -14.12
N LYS A 141 16.80 -8.31 -14.26
CA LYS A 141 16.72 -9.49 -13.40
C LYS A 141 17.01 -9.15 -11.94
N GLU A 142 18.00 -8.28 -11.68
CA GLU A 142 18.38 -7.91 -10.33
C GLU A 142 17.34 -7.01 -9.66
N ILE A 143 16.91 -5.95 -10.36
CA ILE A 143 16.02 -4.94 -9.76
C ILE A 143 14.54 -5.32 -9.75
N MET A 144 14.10 -6.16 -10.71
CA MET A 144 12.70 -6.59 -10.81
C MET A 144 12.39 -7.90 -10.12
N ALA A 145 13.40 -8.75 -9.84
CA ALA A 145 13.20 -10.04 -9.18
C ALA A 145 12.52 -9.90 -7.81
N TRP A 146 12.86 -8.84 -7.06
CA TRP A 146 12.31 -8.52 -5.74
C TRP A 146 11.38 -7.29 -5.77
N SER A 147 10.92 -6.90 -6.94
CA SER A 147 10.04 -5.73 -7.16
C SER A 147 10.63 -4.38 -6.69
N GLY A 148 11.95 -4.29 -6.56
CA GLY A 148 12.62 -3.12 -5.97
C GLY A 148 12.32 -1.80 -6.66
N LEU A 149 12.32 -1.78 -8.00
CA LEU A 149 11.99 -0.57 -8.73
C LEU A 149 10.54 -0.15 -8.53
N LEU A 150 9.61 -1.10 -8.45
CA LEU A 150 8.20 -0.82 -8.19
C LEU A 150 7.99 -0.25 -6.78
N ILE A 151 8.71 -0.78 -5.79
CA ILE A 151 8.71 -0.25 -4.43
C ILE A 151 9.21 1.19 -4.42
N LEU A 152 10.36 1.44 -5.06
CA LEU A 152 10.93 2.79 -5.16
C LEU A 152 9.98 3.74 -5.91
N ALA A 153 9.40 3.31 -7.04
CA ALA A 153 8.46 4.11 -7.80
C ALA A 153 7.22 4.50 -6.98
N THR A 154 6.75 3.59 -6.12
CA THR A 154 5.67 3.88 -5.18
C THR A 154 6.09 4.88 -4.10
N TYR A 155 7.25 4.68 -3.46
CA TYR A 155 7.73 5.58 -2.42
C TYR A 155 8.07 6.98 -2.95
N HIS A 156 8.46 7.08 -4.21
CA HIS A 156 8.68 8.35 -4.90
C HIS A 156 7.41 8.91 -5.56
N LYS A 157 6.25 8.32 -5.30
CA LYS A 157 4.95 8.77 -5.78
C LYS A 157 4.85 8.86 -7.32
N VAL A 158 5.59 8.00 -8.03
CA VAL A 158 5.54 7.92 -9.50
C VAL A 158 4.32 7.15 -9.97
N LEU A 159 4.00 6.05 -9.29
CA LEU A 159 2.89 5.17 -9.64
C LEU A 159 2.33 4.44 -8.43
N TYR A 160 1.14 3.89 -8.57
CA TYR A 160 0.52 2.95 -7.65
C TYR A 160 -0.13 1.79 -8.41
N GLY A 161 -0.30 0.64 -7.76
CA GLY A 161 -0.98 -0.51 -8.35
C GLY A 161 -2.49 -0.36 -8.31
N ILE A 162 -3.18 -0.88 -9.32
CA ILE A 162 -4.64 -0.96 -9.36
C ILE A 162 -5.12 -2.36 -8.96
N LEU A 163 -6.32 -2.39 -8.34
CA LEU A 163 -7.02 -3.64 -8.05
C LEU A 163 -7.75 -4.10 -9.32
N ASN A 164 -7.66 -5.39 -9.63
CA ASN A 164 -8.40 -6.00 -10.73
C ASN A 164 -8.69 -7.48 -10.42
N GLU A 165 -9.72 -8.04 -11.04
CA GLU A 165 -10.20 -9.39 -10.77
C GLU A 165 -9.16 -10.48 -11.04
N GLU A 166 -8.33 -10.28 -12.04
CA GLU A 166 -7.31 -11.26 -12.47
C GLU A 166 -6.00 -11.15 -11.68
N ASP A 167 -5.90 -10.25 -10.69
CA ASP A 167 -4.67 -9.91 -9.95
C ASP A 167 -3.47 -9.58 -10.87
N LYS A 168 -3.74 -9.05 -12.06
CA LYS A 168 -2.69 -8.57 -12.96
C LYS A 168 -1.90 -7.44 -12.32
N LYS A 169 -0.60 -7.42 -12.55
CA LYS A 169 0.32 -6.40 -12.02
C LYS A 169 0.31 -5.17 -12.93
N ILE A 170 -0.77 -4.40 -12.84
CA ILE A 170 -1.00 -3.15 -13.57
C ILE A 170 -0.81 -1.98 -12.60
N TYR A 171 -0.11 -0.96 -13.05
CA TYR A 171 0.19 0.24 -12.29
C TYR A 171 -0.36 1.47 -13.01
N LYS A 172 -0.81 2.44 -12.25
CA LYS A 172 -1.30 3.72 -12.76
C LYS A 172 -0.32 4.82 -12.40
N GLN A 173 -0.11 5.77 -13.32
CA GLN A 173 0.59 7.01 -13.03
C GLN A 173 -0.07 7.72 -11.85
N ASN A 174 0.73 8.25 -10.95
CA ASN A 174 0.19 8.91 -9.77
C ASN A 174 -0.54 10.21 -10.15
N ASP A 175 -1.83 10.23 -9.87
CA ASP A 175 -2.73 11.37 -10.03
C ASP A 175 -3.38 11.79 -8.71
N ILE A 176 -2.86 11.26 -7.60
CA ILE A 176 -3.43 11.49 -6.27
C ILE A 176 -2.94 12.85 -5.74
N VAL A 177 -3.89 13.74 -5.50
CA VAL A 177 -3.63 15.03 -4.85
C VAL A 177 -3.28 14.79 -3.38
N ASP A 178 -2.32 15.56 -2.86
CA ASP A 178 -1.94 15.46 -1.45
C ASP A 178 -3.14 15.72 -0.54
N SER A 179 -3.46 14.73 0.29
CA SER A 179 -4.38 14.90 1.39
C SER A 179 -3.67 15.74 2.49
N LYS A 180 -4.43 16.56 3.20
CA LYS A 180 -3.89 17.31 4.35
C LYS A 180 -3.68 16.43 5.59
N LYS A 181 -3.67 15.09 5.44
CA LYS A 181 -3.45 14.16 6.54
C LYS A 181 -2.02 14.25 7.04
N ILE A 182 -1.86 14.14 8.34
CA ILE A 182 -0.59 14.21 9.06
C ILE A 182 -0.34 12.92 9.85
N ASN A 183 0.88 12.72 10.29
CA ASN A 183 1.28 11.51 11.03
C ASN A 183 0.41 11.23 12.28
N SER A 184 -0.10 12.28 12.95
CA SER A 184 -1.00 12.12 14.09
C SER A 184 -2.30 11.38 13.74
N ASP A 185 -2.79 11.49 12.51
CA ASP A 185 -3.99 10.77 12.05
C ASP A 185 -3.74 9.27 12.00
N LEU A 186 -2.54 8.84 11.56
CA LEU A 186 -2.14 7.43 11.58
C LEU A 186 -2.02 6.91 13.01
N ILE A 187 -1.39 7.67 13.90
CA ILE A 187 -1.24 7.32 15.32
C ILE A 187 -2.61 7.18 15.98
N TYR A 188 -3.51 8.15 15.77
CA TYR A 188 -4.86 8.10 16.30
C TYR A 188 -5.62 6.86 15.82
N ARG A 189 -5.61 6.59 14.50
CA ARG A 189 -6.28 5.40 13.93
C ARG A 189 -5.66 4.11 14.46
N TYR A 190 -4.34 4.04 14.60
CA TYR A 190 -3.67 2.88 15.18
C TYR A 190 -4.20 2.58 16.59
N PHE A 191 -4.22 3.57 17.48
CA PHE A 191 -4.74 3.35 18.84
C PHE A 191 -6.23 3.06 18.87
N LYS A 192 -7.01 3.70 18.01
CA LYS A 192 -8.46 3.49 17.94
C LYS A 192 -8.81 2.07 17.48
N TYR A 193 -8.16 1.57 16.45
CA TYR A 193 -8.57 0.33 15.77
C TYR A 193 -7.73 -0.89 16.14
N TYR A 194 -6.48 -0.71 16.56
CA TYR A 194 -5.61 -1.79 17.02
C TYR A 194 -5.39 -1.80 18.52
N GLY A 195 -5.84 -0.77 19.22
CA GLY A 195 -5.79 -0.70 20.67
C GLY A 195 -6.71 -1.71 21.37
N PRO A 196 -6.50 -1.90 22.68
CA PRO A 196 -5.54 -1.20 23.50
C PRO A 196 -4.10 -1.66 23.23
N ALA A 197 -3.16 -0.71 23.29
CA ALA A 197 -1.74 -0.96 23.10
C ALA A 197 -0.94 -0.27 24.22
N THR A 198 0.19 -0.85 24.59
CA THR A 198 1.14 -0.26 25.54
C THR A 198 2.29 0.39 24.78
N ARG A 199 2.88 1.43 25.36
CA ARG A 199 4.16 1.96 24.92
C ARG A 199 5.25 0.99 25.39
N GLN A 200 5.96 0.38 24.48
CA GLN A 200 7.21 -0.34 24.76
C GLN A 200 8.39 0.53 24.38
#